data_39f432f8ca34d4b0922b0f1b5bf99ca1
#
_entry.id   39f432f8ca34d4b0922b0f1b5bf99ca1
#
_cell.length_a   1.000
_cell.length_b   1.000
_cell.length_c   1.000
_cell.angle_alpha   90.00
_cell.angle_beta   90.00
_cell.angle_gamma   90.00
#
_symmetry.space_group_name_H-M   'P 1'
#
loop_
_entity.id
_entity.type
_entity.pdbx_description
1 polymer ?
#
loop_
_entity_poly.entity_id
_entity_poly.type
_entity_poly.pdbx_seq_one_letter_code
_entity_poly.pdbx_strand_id
1 'polypeptide(L)'
;MPNYVSNVLTLHGDPAQIRAMLEAIQYDDIGIGSVDFNKIIPMPESLDIEAGSRTSTGLKAYQDFIEVYTLGGTIHQDDLENIPHKSEDAFLRQRSDIRPEEWELGKAAWNNIRLYGVPTWYEWCNQHWGTK
;
A
#
# COMPACT_ATOMS: atom_id res chain seq x y z
N MET A 1 12.30 16.04 -5.68
CA MET A 1 12.92 16.67 -4.51
C MET A 1 11.99 16.55 -3.31
N PRO A 2 12.46 16.09 -2.18
CA PRO A 2 11.62 16.04 -1.00
C PRO A 2 11.33 17.46 -0.50
N ASN A 3 10.06 17.74 -0.25
CA ASN A 3 9.64 18.98 0.39
C ASN A 3 9.68 18.77 1.91
N TYR A 4 10.67 19.36 2.56
CA TYR A 4 10.75 19.33 4.02
C TYR A 4 9.92 20.47 4.62
N VAL A 5 9.03 20.11 5.53
CA VAL A 5 8.26 21.07 6.34
C VAL A 5 8.61 20.84 7.80
N SER A 6 9.11 21.88 8.45
CA SER A 6 9.40 21.82 9.88
C SER A 6 8.14 22.19 10.67
N ASN A 7 7.73 21.30 11.56
CA ASN A 7 6.64 21.52 12.48
C ASN A 7 7.16 21.52 13.91
N VAL A 8 6.67 22.43 14.73
CA VAL A 8 6.95 22.46 16.16
C VAL A 8 5.67 22.17 16.91
N LEU A 9 5.65 21.08 17.65
CA LEU A 9 4.54 20.67 18.49
C LEU A 9 4.90 20.94 19.96
N THR A 10 4.12 21.76 20.63
CA THR A 10 4.27 22.04 22.06
C THR A 10 3.18 21.32 22.85
N LEU A 11 3.60 20.56 23.86
CA LEU A 11 2.72 19.75 24.69
C LEU A 11 2.67 20.33 26.12
N HIS A 12 1.46 20.46 26.64
CA HIS A 12 1.21 20.93 28.01
C HIS A 12 0.42 19.87 28.77
N GLY A 13 0.84 19.55 29.97
CA GLY A 13 0.16 18.59 30.82
C GLY A 13 1.08 18.03 31.91
N ASP A 14 0.67 16.95 32.55
CA ASP A 14 1.47 16.25 33.54
C ASP A 14 2.75 15.69 32.91
N PRO A 15 3.95 16.00 33.46
CA PRO A 15 5.21 15.58 32.87
C PRO A 15 5.36 14.05 32.71
N ALA A 16 4.84 13.26 33.64
CA ALA A 16 4.91 11.79 33.58
C ALA A 16 4.04 11.24 32.47
N GLN A 17 2.84 11.79 32.26
CA GLN A 17 1.93 11.38 31.19
C GLN A 17 2.47 11.79 29.82
N ILE A 18 3.01 13.01 29.70
CA ILE A 18 3.64 13.47 28.45
C ILE A 18 4.83 12.58 28.09
N ARG A 19 5.66 12.25 29.06
CA ARG A 19 6.80 11.36 28.84
C ARG A 19 6.36 9.95 28.36
N ALA A 20 5.36 9.38 29.02
CA ALA A 20 4.82 8.06 28.65
C ALA A 20 4.26 8.08 27.21
N MET A 21 3.57 9.14 26.82
CA MET A 21 3.07 9.33 25.46
C MET A 21 4.22 9.42 24.45
N LEU A 22 5.23 10.23 24.72
CA LEU A 22 6.38 10.42 23.84
C LEU A 22 7.20 9.13 23.68
N GLU A 23 7.31 8.33 24.73
CA GLU A 23 7.93 7.01 24.66
C GLU A 23 7.11 6.02 23.82
N ALA A 24 5.78 6.12 23.87
CA ALA A 24 4.89 5.25 23.12
C ALA A 24 4.89 5.51 21.61
N ILE A 25 5.13 6.75 21.18
CA ILE A 25 5.08 7.16 19.76
C ILE A 25 6.45 7.32 19.10
N GLN A 26 7.55 7.12 19.85
CA GLN A 26 8.89 7.30 19.32
C GLN A 26 9.29 6.22 18.31
N TYR A 27 10.17 6.56 17.39
CA TYR A 27 10.99 5.57 16.70
C TYR A 27 11.97 4.98 17.69
N ASP A 28 12.01 3.66 17.84
CA ASP A 28 12.86 2.97 18.82
C ASP A 28 14.35 3.23 18.61
N ASP A 29 14.75 3.45 17.36
CA ASP A 29 16.15 3.76 16.98
C ASP A 29 16.54 5.21 17.24
N ILE A 30 15.59 6.13 17.33
CA ILE A 30 15.83 7.58 17.46
C ILE A 30 15.58 8.06 18.89
N GLY A 31 14.52 7.58 19.52
CA GLY A 31 14.15 7.94 20.89
C GLY A 31 13.15 9.10 20.99
N ILE A 32 12.96 9.59 22.22
CA ILE A 32 12.01 10.65 22.55
C ILE A 32 12.28 11.92 21.72
N GLY A 33 11.23 12.48 21.17
CA GLY A 33 11.27 13.63 20.25
C GLY A 33 11.01 13.25 18.81
N SER A 34 11.11 11.96 18.49
CA SER A 34 10.65 11.42 17.20
C SER A 34 9.18 10.98 17.28
N VAL A 35 8.50 10.96 16.13
CA VAL A 35 7.12 10.50 16.02
C VAL A 35 7.01 9.46 14.93
N ASP A 36 6.72 8.24 15.35
CA ASP A 36 6.39 7.13 14.45
C ASP A 36 4.88 7.09 14.22
N PHE A 37 4.43 7.60 13.10
CA PHE A 37 3.01 7.61 12.74
C PHE A 37 2.40 6.21 12.67
N ASN A 38 3.20 5.20 12.35
CA ASN A 38 2.74 3.81 12.31
C ASN A 38 2.35 3.26 13.69
N LYS A 39 2.88 3.84 14.77
CA LYS A 39 2.47 3.52 16.14
C LYS A 39 1.16 4.21 16.55
N ILE A 40 0.78 5.27 15.85
CA ILE A 40 -0.46 6.03 16.12
C ILE A 40 -1.61 5.48 15.28
N ILE A 41 -1.40 5.41 13.97
CA ILE A 41 -2.34 4.84 12.99
C ILE A 41 -1.56 3.79 12.19
N PRO A 42 -1.64 2.51 12.57
CA PRO A 42 -0.88 1.46 11.88
C PRO A 42 -1.28 1.32 10.41
N MET A 43 -0.29 1.36 9.54
CA MET A 43 -0.49 1.05 8.12
C MET A 43 -0.60 -0.46 7.94
N PRO A 44 -1.59 -0.95 7.16
CA PRO A 44 -1.63 -2.36 6.78
C PRO A 44 -0.35 -2.81 6.06
N GLU A 45 0.21 -3.93 6.50
CA GLU A 45 1.51 -4.44 6.02
C GLU A 45 1.52 -4.70 4.50
N SER A 46 0.40 -5.14 3.93
CA SER A 46 0.29 -5.42 2.49
C SER A 46 0.46 -4.19 1.59
N LEU A 47 0.34 -2.97 2.16
CA LEU A 47 0.58 -1.72 1.45
C LEU A 47 2.07 -1.38 1.32
N ASP A 48 2.94 -2.04 2.08
CA ASP A 48 4.39 -1.83 2.05
C ASP A 48 5.02 -2.53 0.84
N ILE A 49 4.64 -2.08 -0.34
CA ILE A 49 5.16 -2.51 -1.64
C ILE A 49 5.71 -1.31 -2.39
N GLU A 50 6.51 -1.56 -3.41
CA GLU A 50 7.09 -0.49 -4.23
C GLU A 50 6.00 0.45 -4.79
N ALA A 51 6.17 1.74 -4.57
CA ALA A 51 5.34 2.80 -5.16
C ALA A 51 6.08 3.42 -6.35
N GLY A 52 5.85 2.90 -7.55
CA GLY A 52 6.58 3.35 -8.73
C GLY A 52 6.00 2.85 -10.05
N SER A 53 6.75 3.09 -11.13
CA SER A 53 6.31 2.75 -12.49
C SER A 53 6.08 1.25 -12.70
N ARG A 54 6.89 0.40 -12.07
CA ARG A 54 6.71 -1.06 -12.16
C ARG A 54 5.39 -1.50 -11.57
N THR A 55 5.03 -0.97 -10.42
CA THR A 55 3.74 -1.23 -9.77
C THR A 55 2.58 -0.73 -10.62
N SER A 56 2.69 0.47 -11.18
CA SER A 56 1.67 1.04 -12.06
C SER A 56 1.48 0.22 -13.34
N THR A 57 2.58 -0.23 -13.95
CA THR A 57 2.53 -1.09 -15.15
C THR A 57 1.89 -2.43 -14.83
N GLY A 58 2.30 -3.06 -13.73
CA GLY A 58 1.73 -4.32 -13.27
C GLY A 58 0.25 -4.21 -12.90
N LEU A 59 -0.13 -3.14 -12.21
CA LEU A 59 -1.52 -2.88 -11.84
C LEU A 59 -2.42 -2.75 -13.06
N LYS A 60 -1.97 -2.00 -14.07
CA LYS A 60 -2.73 -1.87 -15.32
C LYS A 60 -2.89 -3.21 -16.02
N ALA A 61 -1.81 -3.98 -16.11
CA ALA A 61 -1.86 -5.31 -16.73
C ALA A 61 -2.80 -6.26 -15.98
N TYR A 62 -2.78 -6.22 -14.64
CA TYR A 62 -3.67 -7.03 -13.82
C TYR A 62 -5.13 -6.60 -13.93
N GLN A 63 -5.39 -5.30 -14.02
CA GLN A 63 -6.73 -4.78 -14.30
C GLN A 63 -7.25 -5.24 -15.67
N ASP A 64 -6.42 -5.19 -16.72
CA ASP A 64 -6.77 -5.71 -18.05
C ASP A 64 -7.13 -7.21 -17.99
N PHE A 65 -6.37 -7.98 -17.22
CA PHE A 65 -6.65 -9.41 -17.00
C PHE A 65 -8.01 -9.64 -16.31
N ILE A 66 -8.28 -8.92 -15.24
CA ILE A 66 -9.55 -9.00 -14.52
C ILE A 66 -10.72 -8.60 -15.42
N GLU A 67 -10.56 -7.55 -16.22
CA GLU A 67 -11.58 -7.09 -17.17
C GLU A 67 -11.90 -8.17 -18.21
N VAL A 68 -10.88 -8.78 -18.82
CA VAL A 68 -11.06 -9.88 -19.77
C VAL A 68 -11.80 -11.05 -19.13
N TYR A 69 -11.47 -11.38 -17.88
CA TYR A 69 -12.11 -12.45 -17.14
C TYR A 69 -13.57 -12.16 -16.79
N THR A 70 -13.87 -10.94 -16.37
CA THR A 70 -15.23 -10.53 -16.00
C THR A 70 -16.13 -10.34 -17.21
N LEU A 71 -15.63 -9.78 -18.31
CA LEU A 71 -16.37 -9.63 -19.58
C LEU A 71 -16.68 -10.97 -20.24
N GLY A 72 -15.85 -11.99 -20.00
CA GLY A 72 -16.08 -13.36 -20.48
C GLY A 72 -17.24 -14.09 -19.77
N GLY A 73 -17.89 -13.47 -18.78
CA GLY A 73 -19.06 -14.01 -18.07
C GLY A 73 -18.74 -15.20 -17.16
N THR A 74 -17.47 -15.44 -16.88
CA THR A 74 -17.03 -16.66 -16.21
C THR A 74 -16.84 -16.48 -14.70
N ILE A 75 -16.77 -15.24 -14.19
CA ILE A 75 -16.47 -14.96 -12.78
C ILE A 75 -17.36 -13.84 -12.25
N HIS A 76 -18.09 -14.13 -11.18
CA HIS A 76 -18.75 -13.11 -10.36
C HIS A 76 -17.71 -12.34 -9.54
N GLN A 77 -18.03 -11.10 -9.20
CA GLN A 77 -17.14 -10.23 -8.41
C GLN A 77 -16.72 -10.86 -7.08
N ASP A 78 -17.52 -11.76 -6.53
CA ASP A 78 -17.26 -12.49 -5.30
C ASP A 78 -16.25 -13.65 -5.47
N ASP A 79 -16.01 -14.09 -6.71
CA ASP A 79 -15.11 -15.21 -7.04
C ASP A 79 -13.69 -14.76 -7.40
N LEU A 80 -13.41 -13.45 -7.35
CA LEU A 80 -12.09 -12.88 -7.69
C LEU A 80 -10.95 -13.35 -6.77
N GLU A 81 -11.29 -13.92 -5.60
CA GLU A 81 -10.30 -14.51 -4.70
C GLU A 81 -9.80 -15.89 -5.15
N ASN A 82 -10.52 -16.53 -6.04
CA ASN A 82 -10.27 -17.91 -6.49
C ASN A 82 -9.99 -18.02 -8.00
N ILE A 83 -9.40 -17.00 -8.61
CA ILE A 83 -9.03 -17.04 -10.03
C ILE A 83 -8.01 -18.18 -10.25
N PRO A 84 -8.30 -19.16 -11.13
CA PRO A 84 -7.38 -20.26 -11.36
C PRO A 84 -6.03 -19.79 -11.91
N HIS A 85 -4.93 -20.25 -11.34
CA HIS A 85 -3.58 -19.93 -11.81
C HIS A 85 -3.36 -20.19 -13.32
N LYS A 86 -4.03 -21.18 -13.88
CA LYS A 86 -3.99 -21.48 -15.32
C LYS A 86 -4.42 -20.30 -16.19
N SER A 87 -5.24 -19.42 -15.66
CA SER A 87 -5.76 -18.27 -16.39
C SER A 87 -4.78 -17.12 -16.42
N GLU A 88 -4.08 -16.90 -15.31
CA GLU A 88 -2.98 -15.94 -15.24
C GLU A 88 -1.88 -16.36 -16.24
N ASP A 89 -1.49 -17.61 -16.23
CA ASP A 89 -0.47 -18.16 -17.14
C ASP A 89 -0.86 -17.98 -18.61
N ALA A 90 -2.11 -18.24 -18.96
CA ALA A 90 -2.61 -18.08 -20.32
C ALA A 90 -2.57 -16.61 -20.77
N PHE A 91 -2.93 -15.69 -19.89
CA PHE A 91 -2.87 -14.25 -20.16
C PHE A 91 -1.42 -13.78 -20.32
N LEU A 92 -0.53 -14.18 -19.42
CA LEU A 92 0.88 -13.78 -19.43
C LEU A 92 1.64 -14.32 -20.65
N ARG A 93 1.27 -15.49 -21.19
CA ARG A 93 1.86 -15.99 -22.44
C ARG A 93 1.63 -15.06 -23.62
N GLN A 94 0.57 -14.29 -23.62
CA GLN A 94 0.24 -13.33 -24.66
C GLN A 94 0.78 -11.92 -24.38
N ARG A 95 1.35 -11.71 -23.18
CA ARG A 95 1.82 -10.41 -22.68
C ARG A 95 3.30 -10.50 -22.30
N SER A 96 4.14 -10.72 -23.30
CA SER A 96 5.60 -10.76 -23.13
C SER A 96 6.23 -9.43 -22.70
N ASP A 97 5.47 -8.34 -22.77
CA ASP A 97 5.83 -7.02 -22.31
C ASP A 97 5.80 -6.87 -20.78
N ILE A 98 5.14 -7.79 -20.06
CA ILE A 98 5.00 -7.77 -18.61
C ILE A 98 6.05 -8.68 -17.96
N ARG A 99 6.83 -8.10 -17.05
CA ARG A 99 7.81 -8.84 -16.25
C ARG A 99 7.14 -9.55 -15.08
N PRO A 100 7.65 -10.69 -14.60
CA PRO A 100 7.10 -11.39 -13.44
C PRO A 100 6.99 -10.51 -12.19
N GLU A 101 7.99 -9.67 -11.93
CA GLU A 101 7.99 -8.76 -10.78
C GLU A 101 6.90 -7.68 -10.91
N GLU A 102 6.68 -7.16 -12.10
CA GLU A 102 5.62 -6.18 -12.38
C GLU A 102 4.24 -6.81 -12.17
N TRP A 103 4.06 -8.05 -12.59
CA TRP A 103 2.81 -8.79 -12.40
C TRP A 103 2.48 -8.99 -10.91
N GLU A 104 3.45 -9.45 -10.12
CA GLU A 104 3.25 -9.65 -8.68
C GLU A 104 2.98 -8.33 -7.95
N LEU A 105 3.69 -7.27 -8.29
CA LEU A 105 3.42 -5.93 -7.76
C LEU A 105 2.02 -5.44 -8.14
N GLY A 106 1.61 -5.65 -9.38
CA GLY A 106 0.29 -5.27 -9.87
C GLY A 106 -0.83 -6.02 -9.17
N LYS A 107 -0.66 -7.31 -8.96
CA LYS A 107 -1.59 -8.17 -8.22
C LYS A 107 -1.73 -7.71 -6.77
N ALA A 108 -0.62 -7.44 -6.10
CA ALA A 108 -0.62 -6.92 -4.73
C ALA A 108 -1.30 -5.55 -4.66
N ALA A 109 -0.97 -4.63 -5.56
CA ALA A 109 -1.59 -3.31 -5.63
C ALA A 109 -3.09 -3.38 -5.87
N TRP A 110 -3.53 -4.26 -6.75
CA TRP A 110 -4.95 -4.46 -7.01
C TRP A 110 -5.70 -5.00 -5.79
N ASN A 111 -5.14 -5.96 -5.07
CA ASN A 111 -5.69 -6.44 -3.81
C ASN A 111 -5.77 -5.33 -2.75
N ASN A 112 -4.75 -4.48 -2.66
CA ASN A 112 -4.75 -3.33 -1.76
C ASN A 112 -5.87 -2.34 -2.09
N ILE A 113 -6.11 -2.07 -3.37
CA ILE A 113 -7.23 -1.21 -3.79
C ILE A 113 -8.57 -1.80 -3.34
N ARG A 114 -8.76 -3.11 -3.47
CA ARG A 114 -9.99 -3.78 -3.01
C ARG A 114 -10.18 -3.65 -1.51
N LEU A 115 -9.12 -3.80 -0.73
CA LEU A 115 -9.19 -3.83 0.74
C LEU A 115 -9.17 -2.43 1.36
N TYR A 116 -8.39 -1.51 0.79
CA TYR A 116 -8.07 -0.21 1.41
C TYR A 116 -8.36 0.99 0.51
N GLY A 117 -8.78 0.78 -0.73
CA GLY A 117 -9.06 1.83 -1.71
C GLY A 117 -7.83 2.48 -2.34
N VAL A 118 -6.62 2.04 -2.00
CA VAL A 118 -5.35 2.58 -2.50
C VAL A 118 -4.35 1.46 -2.81
N PRO A 119 -3.44 1.63 -3.78
CA PRO A 119 -2.55 0.56 -4.22
C PRO A 119 -1.33 0.34 -3.33
N THR A 120 -0.77 1.42 -2.74
CA THR A 120 0.52 1.35 -2.02
C THR A 120 0.53 2.21 -0.75
N TRP A 121 1.63 2.10 -0.01
CA TRP A 121 1.89 2.93 1.17
C TRP A 121 1.84 4.42 0.87
N TYR A 122 2.25 4.84 -0.32
CA TYR A 122 2.37 6.26 -0.68
C TYR A 122 1.03 7.00 -0.57
N GLU A 123 0.01 6.48 -1.22
CA GLU A 123 -1.33 7.07 -1.19
C GLU A 123 -1.95 6.93 0.20
N TRP A 124 -1.76 5.78 0.83
CA TRP A 124 -2.30 5.51 2.15
C TRP A 124 -1.74 6.46 3.21
N CYS A 125 -0.42 6.63 3.25
CA CYS A 125 0.23 7.55 4.19
C CYS A 125 -0.21 8.99 4.00
N ASN A 126 -0.32 9.45 2.75
CA ASN A 126 -0.82 10.79 2.47
C ASN A 126 -2.26 11.00 2.94
N GLN A 127 -3.13 9.97 2.82
CA GLN A 127 -4.52 10.06 3.26
C GLN A 127 -4.69 10.00 4.77
N HIS A 128 -3.91 9.17 5.46
CA HIS A 128 -4.10 8.88 6.88
C HIS A 128 -3.15 9.66 7.80
N TRP A 129 -1.93 9.89 7.35
CA TRP A 129 -0.94 10.64 8.12
C TRP A 129 -0.76 12.09 7.63
N GLY A 130 -1.23 12.41 6.42
CA GLY A 130 -1.01 13.70 5.77
C GLY A 130 0.42 13.93 5.31
N THR A 131 1.25 12.89 5.35
CA THR A 131 2.66 12.89 4.96
C THR A 131 3.10 11.50 4.54
N LYS A 132 4.34 11.38 4.06
CA LYS A 132 4.95 10.14 3.61
C LYS A 132 6.35 9.94 4.20
#